data_8add1e465e7ed90efc5a700f8562904f
#
_entry.id   8add1e465e7ed90efc5a700f8562904f
#
_cell.length_a   1.000
_cell.length_b   1.000
_cell.length_c   1.000
_cell.angle_alpha   90.00
_cell.angle_beta   90.00
_cell.angle_gamma   90.00
#
_symmetry.space_group_name_H-M   'P 1'
#
loop_
_entity.id
_entity.type
_entity.pdbx_description
1 polymer ?
#
loop_
_entity_poly.entity_id
_entity_poly.type
_entity_poly.pdbx_seq_one_letter_code
_entity_poly.pdbx_strand_id
1 'polypeptide(L)'
;MSLRIVFTPNAWQDYDGRLRHDMKMARRISKLIIDVQRDPKGTGIGKPEMLKGALSGWSSRRINDEHRLIYRIRGNDLEIAACYGHYLDK
;
A
#
# COMPACT_ATOMS: atom_id res chain seq x y z
N MET A 1 -0.08 -12.62 15.69
CA MET A 1 -0.27 -11.19 15.95
C MET A 1 -0.31 -10.42 14.66
N SER A 2 -1.18 -9.42 14.59
CA SER A 2 -1.27 -8.59 13.42
C SER A 2 -0.10 -7.62 13.36
N LEU A 3 0.33 -7.32 12.14
CA LEU A 3 1.33 -6.28 11.90
C LEU A 3 0.78 -4.93 12.34
N ARG A 4 1.67 -4.06 12.80
CA ARG A 4 1.32 -2.67 13.10
C ARG A 4 1.37 -1.88 11.80
N ILE A 5 0.39 -1.03 11.57
CA ILE A 5 0.32 -0.23 10.36
C ILE A 5 1.05 1.09 10.61
N VAL A 6 2.06 1.37 9.79
CA VAL A 6 2.85 2.60 9.90
C VAL A 6 2.78 3.33 8.56
N PHE A 7 2.21 4.52 8.58
CA PHE A 7 2.15 5.37 7.40
C PHE A 7 3.30 6.36 7.42
N THR A 8 4.01 6.50 6.30
CA THR A 8 4.89 7.65 6.14
C THR A 8 4.02 8.90 6.05
N PRO A 9 4.58 10.09 6.32
CA PRO A 9 3.79 11.32 6.17
C PRO A 9 3.16 11.46 4.80
N ASN A 10 3.88 11.09 3.76
CA ASN A 10 3.36 11.15 2.40
C ASN A 10 2.19 10.18 2.19
N ALA A 11 2.34 8.95 2.67
CA ALA A 11 1.28 7.95 2.54
C ALA A 11 0.04 8.37 3.33
N TRP A 12 0.24 8.96 4.50
CA TRP A 12 -0.89 9.44 5.30
C TRP A 12 -1.65 10.53 4.57
N GLN A 13 -0.93 11.48 3.94
CA GLN A 13 -1.56 12.53 3.15
C GLN A 13 -2.34 11.94 1.97
N ASP A 14 -1.78 10.93 1.32
CA ASP A 14 -2.46 10.24 0.23
C ASP A 14 -3.78 9.67 0.70
N TYR A 15 -3.75 8.94 1.81
CA TYR A 15 -4.93 8.28 2.33
C TYR A 15 -5.96 9.29 2.82
N ASP A 16 -5.53 10.30 3.56
CA ASP A 16 -6.41 11.34 4.07
C ASP A 16 -7.09 12.08 2.92
N GLY A 17 -6.35 12.36 1.85
CA GLY A 17 -6.94 12.97 0.66
C GLY A 17 -8.05 12.13 0.05
N ARG A 18 -7.86 10.81 0.03
CA ARG A 18 -8.90 9.89 -0.49
C ARG A 18 -10.11 9.85 0.44
N LEU A 19 -9.89 9.87 1.74
CA LEU A 19 -11.00 9.91 2.68
C LEU A 19 -11.88 11.15 2.47
N ARG A 20 -11.26 12.26 2.08
CA ARG A 20 -11.97 13.52 1.88
C ARG A 20 -12.62 13.63 0.51
N HIS A 21 -11.99 13.07 -0.53
CA HIS A 21 -12.39 13.35 -1.91
C HIS A 21 -12.77 12.11 -2.72
N ASP A 22 -12.44 10.93 -2.24
CA ASP A 22 -12.72 9.71 -3.00
C ASP A 22 -12.84 8.52 -2.05
N MET A 23 -13.96 8.44 -1.39
CA MET A 23 -14.21 7.42 -0.37
C MET A 23 -14.13 6.00 -0.93
N LYS A 24 -14.51 5.82 -2.18
CA LYS A 24 -14.43 4.50 -2.82
C LYS A 24 -12.99 4.02 -2.88
N MET A 25 -12.08 4.91 -3.28
CA MET A 25 -10.67 4.56 -3.32
C MET A 25 -10.08 4.36 -1.92
N ALA A 26 -10.49 5.18 -0.95
CA ALA A 26 -10.06 5.01 0.42
C ALA A 26 -10.44 3.64 0.97
N ARG A 27 -11.64 3.18 0.67
CA ARG A 27 -12.09 1.84 1.08
C ARG A 27 -11.27 0.75 0.42
N ARG A 28 -10.93 0.93 -0.85
CA ARG A 28 -10.09 -0.04 -1.56
C ARG A 28 -8.70 -0.11 -0.93
N ILE A 29 -8.11 1.03 -0.60
CA ILE A 29 -6.80 1.10 0.07
C ILE A 29 -6.87 0.37 1.41
N SER A 30 -7.88 0.66 2.20
CA SER A 30 -8.08 0.03 3.50
C SER A 30 -8.20 -1.49 3.37
N LYS A 31 -8.95 -1.95 2.39
CA LYS A 31 -9.12 -3.38 2.13
C LYS A 31 -7.80 -4.05 1.77
N LEU A 32 -6.98 -3.39 0.96
CA LEU A 32 -5.66 -3.91 0.59
C LEU A 32 -4.76 -4.02 1.82
N ILE A 33 -4.74 -3.00 2.66
CA ILE A 33 -3.92 -3.00 3.87
C ILE A 33 -4.31 -4.14 4.79
N ILE A 34 -5.60 -4.33 5.00
CA ILE A 34 -6.10 -5.42 5.83
C ILE A 34 -5.69 -6.78 5.24
N ASP A 35 -5.76 -6.89 3.92
CA ASP A 35 -5.39 -8.14 3.25
C ASP A 35 -3.90 -8.45 3.43
N VAL A 36 -3.04 -7.43 3.36
CA VAL A 36 -1.61 -7.61 3.62
C VAL A 36 -1.37 -8.01 5.07
N GLN A 37 -2.08 -7.41 6.02
CA GLN A 37 -1.94 -7.80 7.44
C GLN A 37 -2.28 -9.27 7.65
N ARG A 38 -3.28 -9.76 6.92
CA ARG A 38 -3.76 -11.13 7.05
C ARG A 38 -2.84 -12.12 6.36
N ASP A 39 -2.32 -11.73 5.20
CA ASP A 39 -1.46 -12.59 4.39
C ASP A 39 -0.29 -11.80 3.82
N PRO A 40 0.76 -11.59 4.64
CA PRO A 40 1.92 -10.79 4.21
C PRO A 40 2.70 -11.37 3.04
N LYS A 41 2.53 -12.65 2.78
CA LYS A 41 3.35 -13.32 1.75
C LYS A 41 2.87 -13.10 0.33
N GLY A 42 1.82 -12.30 0.18
CA GLY A 42 1.52 -11.77 -1.13
C GLY A 42 0.75 -12.64 -2.07
N THR A 43 -0.18 -13.43 -1.57
CA THR A 43 -1.07 -14.20 -2.43
C THR A 43 -2.47 -13.59 -2.53
N GLY A 44 -2.67 -12.42 -1.93
CA GLY A 44 -3.98 -11.80 -1.82
C GLY A 44 -4.37 -10.93 -3.01
N ILE A 45 -5.30 -10.03 -2.74
CA ILE A 45 -5.90 -9.18 -3.79
C ILE A 45 -4.93 -8.09 -4.25
N GLY A 46 -5.19 -7.53 -5.43
CA GLY A 46 -4.42 -6.39 -5.94
C GLY A 46 -3.14 -6.77 -6.65
N LYS A 47 -3.02 -8.00 -7.08
CA LYS A 47 -1.84 -8.49 -7.84
C LYS A 47 -0.53 -8.12 -7.14
N PRO A 48 -0.24 -8.71 -5.98
CA PRO A 48 0.99 -8.41 -5.24
C PRO A 48 2.23 -8.60 -6.09
N GLU A 49 3.16 -7.67 -6.00
CA GLU A 49 4.37 -7.69 -6.79
C GLU A 49 5.55 -7.18 -5.98
N MET A 50 6.67 -7.90 -6.01
CA MET A 50 7.90 -7.42 -5.40
C MET A 50 8.59 -6.49 -6.39
N LEU A 51 8.97 -5.32 -5.91
CA LEU A 51 9.58 -4.30 -6.77
C LEU A 51 11.07 -4.52 -6.89
N LYS A 52 11.66 -3.96 -7.94
CA LYS A 52 13.07 -4.13 -8.26
C LYS A 52 13.75 -2.77 -8.36
N GLY A 53 15.08 -2.80 -8.54
CA GLY A 53 15.86 -1.57 -8.72
C GLY A 53 15.87 -0.72 -7.47
N ALA A 54 15.61 0.56 -7.65
CA ALA A 54 15.64 1.52 -6.55
C ALA A 54 14.60 1.23 -5.47
N LEU A 55 13.56 0.48 -5.82
CA LEU A 55 12.49 0.13 -4.87
C LEU A 55 12.60 -1.32 -4.40
N SER A 56 13.77 -1.93 -4.58
CA SER A 56 14.02 -3.28 -4.08
C SER A 56 13.74 -3.35 -2.57
N GLY A 57 13.06 -4.40 -2.13
CA GLY A 57 12.65 -4.53 -0.74
C GLY A 57 11.24 -4.04 -0.47
N TRP A 58 10.65 -3.33 -1.41
CA TRP A 58 9.27 -2.88 -1.33
C TRP A 58 8.38 -3.76 -2.22
N SER A 59 7.10 -3.74 -1.95
CA SER A 59 6.11 -4.46 -2.73
C SER A 59 5.00 -3.50 -3.13
N SER A 60 4.22 -3.90 -4.13
CA SER A 60 3.07 -3.11 -4.54
C SER A 60 1.83 -3.98 -4.66
N ARG A 61 0.68 -3.34 -4.50
CA ARG A 61 -0.61 -3.90 -4.86
C ARG A 61 -1.41 -2.85 -5.62
N ARG A 62 -2.19 -3.30 -6.58
CA ARG A 62 -3.00 -2.39 -7.39
C ARG A 62 -4.21 -1.92 -6.62
N ILE A 63 -4.33 -0.60 -6.50
CA ILE A 63 -5.56 0.02 -5.99
C ILE A 63 -6.56 0.04 -7.14
N ASN A 64 -6.11 0.52 -8.30
CA ASN A 64 -6.83 0.49 -9.57
C ASN A 64 -5.80 0.48 -10.70
N ASP A 65 -6.20 0.82 -11.93
CA ASP A 65 -5.29 0.79 -13.07
C ASP A 65 -4.18 1.84 -12.97
N GLU A 66 -4.42 2.94 -12.27
CA GLU A 66 -3.46 4.04 -12.19
C GLU A 66 -2.67 4.07 -10.89
N HIS A 67 -3.26 3.64 -9.80
CA HIS A 67 -2.72 3.87 -8.47
C HIS A 67 -2.29 2.60 -7.80
N ARG A 68 -1.19 2.69 -7.04
CA ARG A 68 -0.59 1.54 -6.35
C ARG A 68 -0.40 1.82 -4.87
N LEU A 69 -0.57 0.78 -4.08
CA LEU A 69 -0.16 0.75 -2.68
C LEU A 69 1.27 0.26 -2.65
N ILE A 70 2.19 1.06 -2.11
CA ILE A 70 3.59 0.69 -1.98
C ILE A 70 3.88 0.46 -0.51
N TYR A 71 4.40 -0.71 -0.17
CA TYR A 71 4.57 -1.10 1.22
C TYR A 71 5.73 -2.07 1.40
N ARG A 72 6.15 -2.23 2.65
CA ARG A 72 7.09 -3.29 3.02
C ARG A 72 6.79 -3.73 4.44
N ILE A 73 7.26 -4.92 4.78
CA ILE A 73 7.15 -5.44 6.13
C ILE A 73 8.53 -5.44 6.74
N ARG A 74 8.65 -4.81 7.90
CA ARG A 74 9.91 -4.73 8.62
C ARG A 74 9.65 -5.01 10.08
N GLY A 75 10.14 -6.16 10.57
CA GLY A 75 9.80 -6.62 11.90
C GLY A 75 8.30 -6.86 12.01
N ASN A 76 7.67 -6.22 12.95
CA ASN A 76 6.22 -6.33 13.16
C ASN A 76 5.45 -5.18 12.51
N ASP A 77 6.10 -4.40 11.67
CA ASP A 77 5.49 -3.23 11.07
C ASP A 77 5.19 -3.44 9.59
N LEU A 78 3.99 -3.05 9.20
CA LEU A 78 3.61 -2.90 7.82
C LEU A 78 3.76 -1.41 7.50
N GLU A 79 4.82 -1.08 6.76
CA GLU A 79 5.13 0.31 6.43
C GLU A 79 4.53 0.66 5.08
N ILE A 80 3.70 1.69 5.05
CA ILE A 80 3.05 2.18 3.84
C ILE A 80 3.81 3.43 3.38
N ALA A 81 4.43 3.34 2.21
CA ALA A 81 5.21 4.45 1.65
C ALA A 81 4.36 5.37 0.77
N ALA A 82 3.37 4.80 0.08
CA ALA A 82 2.51 5.56 -0.81
C ALA A 82 1.24 4.76 -1.07
N CYS A 83 0.15 5.44 -1.30
CA CYS A 83 -1.10 4.79 -1.68
C CYS A 83 -1.90 5.62 -2.68
N TYR A 84 -1.22 6.44 -3.44
CA TYR A 84 -1.82 7.21 -4.51
C TYR A 84 -0.73 7.53 -5.52
N GLY A 85 -1.04 7.36 -6.79
CA GLY A 85 -0.06 7.53 -7.85
C GLY A 85 0.54 6.18 -8.27
N HIS A 86 1.39 6.24 -9.26
CA HIS A 86 2.08 5.08 -9.80
C HIS A 86 3.56 5.20 -9.47
N TYR A 87 4.15 4.14 -8.93
CA TYR A 87 5.54 4.20 -8.48
C TYR A 87 6.54 4.46 -9.61
N LEU A 88 6.12 4.28 -10.85
CA LEU A 88 6.96 4.60 -12.02
C LEU A 88 6.84 6.06 -12.46
N ASP A 89 5.91 6.80 -11.90
CA ASP A 89 5.68 8.21 -12.25
C ASP A 89 6.63 9.08 -11.44
N LYS A 90 7.80 9.21 -11.95
CA LYS A 90 8.83 9.96 -11.26
C LYS A 90 9.26 11.15 -12.08
#